data_1d6fa0124eb7f1c9bfc038dab6c71e7e
#
_entry.id   1d6fa0124eb7f1c9bfc038dab6c71e7e
#
_cell.length_a   1.000
_cell.length_b   1.000
_cell.length_c   1.000
_cell.angle_alpha   90.00
_cell.angle_beta   90.00
_cell.angle_gamma   90.00
#
_symmetry.space_group_name_H-M   'P 1'
#
loop_
_entity.id
_entity.type
_entity.pdbx_description
1 polymer ?
#
loop_
_entity_poly.entity_id
_entity_poly.type
_entity_poly.pdbx_seq_one_letter_code
_entity_poly.pdbx_strand_id
1 'polypeptide(L)'
;LGYTSFFCGDHSPEDGYLDLVRMFMKNMSFYLQRNYENQRHGRMMYETFLANLLGTAEIPEDRITEQVNMIDGLEETGYFALGILDFSNQENVPLKFLARLLERQSWEIKPFLYEKHICLLKYSKVPLHQEVFFNEKELGILRQLLEQYQYRIGISNIFNELRCLRDAYTQAV
;
A
#
# COMPACT_ATOMS: atom_id res chain seq x y z
N LEU A 1 -3.20 -0.58 -21.26
CA LEU A 1 -3.08 0.06 -22.58
C LEU A 1 -3.42 1.54 -22.42
N GLY A 2 -2.51 2.44 -22.81
CA GLY A 2 -2.68 3.89 -22.79
C GLY A 2 -2.68 4.43 -24.21
N TYR A 3 -3.33 5.56 -24.40
CA TYR A 3 -3.35 6.29 -25.66
C TYR A 3 -2.69 7.65 -25.45
N THR A 4 -1.89 8.06 -26.43
CA THR A 4 -1.32 9.41 -26.48
C THR A 4 -1.72 10.02 -27.80
N SER A 5 -2.34 11.21 -27.76
CA SER A 5 -2.76 11.97 -28.94
C SER A 5 -1.86 13.17 -29.13
N PHE A 6 -1.42 13.40 -30.35
CA PHE A 6 -0.64 14.56 -30.74
C PHE A 6 -1.47 15.39 -31.74
N PHE A 7 -1.50 16.69 -31.54
CA PHE A 7 -2.18 17.63 -32.44
C PHE A 7 -1.12 18.42 -33.20
N CYS A 8 -1.10 18.29 -34.52
CA CYS A 8 -0.14 18.97 -35.40
C CYS A 8 -0.69 20.27 -36.01
N GLY A 9 -1.87 20.74 -35.61
CA GLY A 9 -2.56 21.85 -36.24
C GLY A 9 -2.95 21.56 -37.69
N ASP A 10 -2.87 22.54 -38.58
CA ASP A 10 -3.29 22.43 -39.99
C ASP A 10 -2.18 21.89 -40.92
N HIS A 11 -1.04 21.50 -40.38
CA HIS A 11 0.10 20.96 -41.13
C HIS A 11 0.20 19.44 -41.00
N SER A 12 0.45 18.77 -42.12
CA SER A 12 0.81 17.35 -42.07
C SER A 12 2.20 17.21 -41.43
N PRO A 13 2.39 16.26 -40.50
CA PRO A 13 3.68 16.09 -39.86
C PRO A 13 4.73 15.62 -40.90
N GLU A 14 5.90 16.26 -40.91
CA GLU A 14 7.04 15.79 -41.69
C GLU A 14 7.50 14.41 -41.17
N ASP A 15 8.11 13.58 -42.03
CA ASP A 15 8.54 12.20 -41.66
C ASP A 15 9.47 12.16 -40.45
N GLY A 16 10.39 13.13 -40.30
CA GLY A 16 11.25 13.23 -39.14
C GLY A 16 10.54 13.53 -37.83
N TYR A 17 9.37 14.18 -37.87
CA TYR A 17 8.54 14.44 -36.70
C TYR A 17 7.86 13.15 -36.20
N LEU A 18 7.39 12.32 -37.13
CA LEU A 18 6.80 11.03 -36.78
C LEU A 18 7.80 10.08 -36.12
N ASP A 19 9.05 10.10 -36.58
CA ASP A 19 10.11 9.30 -35.95
C ASP A 19 10.47 9.79 -34.54
N LEU A 20 10.48 11.09 -34.31
CA LEU A 20 10.63 11.69 -32.98
C LEU A 20 9.49 11.24 -32.05
N VAL A 21 8.24 11.30 -32.52
CA VAL A 21 7.08 10.84 -31.76
C VAL A 21 7.18 9.36 -31.42
N ARG A 22 7.58 8.51 -32.39
CA ARG A 22 7.78 7.07 -32.16
C ARG A 22 8.86 6.80 -31.10
N MET A 23 9.98 7.52 -31.18
CA MET A 23 11.07 7.39 -30.23
C MET A 23 10.64 7.83 -28.82
N PHE A 24 9.90 8.94 -28.70
CA PHE A 24 9.34 9.41 -27.46
C PHE A 24 8.39 8.38 -26.85
N MET A 25 7.45 7.86 -27.65
CA MET A 25 6.50 6.85 -27.19
C MET A 25 7.19 5.57 -26.69
N LYS A 26 8.23 5.12 -27.41
CA LYS A 26 9.01 3.97 -26.99
C LYS A 26 9.73 4.20 -25.66
N ASN A 27 10.34 5.36 -25.48
CA ASN A 27 11.00 5.73 -24.24
C ASN A 27 10.03 5.87 -23.09
N MET A 28 8.88 6.51 -23.32
CA MET A 28 7.80 6.62 -22.31
C MET A 28 7.25 5.25 -21.90
N SER A 29 7.01 4.36 -22.87
CA SER A 29 6.55 3.00 -22.58
C SER A 29 7.55 2.24 -21.72
N PHE A 30 8.84 2.33 -22.05
CA PHE A 30 9.91 1.72 -21.26
C PHE A 30 10.00 2.30 -19.85
N TYR A 31 9.92 3.62 -19.71
CA TYR A 31 9.92 4.31 -18.42
C TYR A 31 8.72 3.89 -17.55
N LEU A 32 7.52 3.87 -18.12
CA LEU A 32 6.30 3.47 -17.43
C LEU A 32 6.35 2.01 -17.00
N GLN A 33 6.84 1.12 -17.87
CA GLN A 33 7.00 -0.30 -17.54
C GLN A 33 7.98 -0.48 -16.38
N ARG A 34 9.15 0.15 -16.45
CA ARG A 34 10.16 0.08 -15.39
C ARG A 34 9.64 0.63 -14.06
N ASN A 35 8.92 1.74 -14.09
CA ASN A 35 8.33 2.33 -12.89
C ASN A 35 7.27 1.40 -12.29
N TYR A 36 6.43 0.79 -13.11
CA TYR A 36 5.44 -0.20 -12.68
C TYR A 36 6.09 -1.43 -12.04
N GLU A 37 7.15 -1.96 -12.64
CA GLU A 37 7.90 -3.10 -12.11
C GLU A 37 8.56 -2.77 -10.77
N ASN A 38 9.17 -1.59 -10.64
CA ASN A 38 9.78 -1.14 -9.39
C ASN A 38 8.73 -0.98 -8.27
N GLN A 39 7.59 -0.36 -8.56
CA GLN A 39 6.50 -0.23 -7.59
C GLN A 39 5.95 -1.58 -7.15
N ARG A 40 5.79 -2.51 -8.09
CA ARG A 40 5.33 -3.87 -7.79
C ARG A 40 6.33 -4.62 -6.92
N HIS A 41 7.62 -4.47 -7.19
CA HIS A 41 8.69 -5.12 -6.42
C HIS A 41 8.75 -4.56 -5.00
N GLY A 42 8.78 -3.24 -4.84
CA GLY A 42 8.77 -2.58 -3.53
C GLY A 42 7.56 -2.99 -2.67
N ARG A 43 6.38 -3.07 -3.28
CA ARG A 43 5.18 -3.55 -2.59
C ARG A 43 5.31 -4.99 -2.13
N MET A 44 5.79 -5.88 -2.99
CA MET A 44 5.94 -7.30 -2.63
C MET A 44 6.95 -7.48 -1.50
N MET A 45 8.02 -6.70 -1.48
CA MET A 45 8.99 -6.68 -0.36
C MET A 45 8.31 -6.20 0.93
N TYR A 46 7.57 -5.11 0.89
CA TYR A 46 6.83 -4.57 2.02
C TYR A 46 5.83 -5.58 2.59
N GLU A 47 4.95 -6.15 1.75
CA GLU A 47 3.95 -7.15 2.18
C GLU A 47 4.62 -8.39 2.79
N THR A 48 5.68 -8.89 2.16
CA THR A 48 6.42 -10.07 2.66
C THR A 48 7.10 -9.78 3.99
N PHE A 49 7.73 -8.63 4.11
CA PHE A 49 8.40 -8.22 5.35
C PHE A 49 7.43 -8.11 6.52
N LEU A 50 6.31 -7.39 6.35
CA LEU A 50 5.31 -7.25 7.42
C LEU A 50 4.64 -8.60 7.76
N ALA A 51 4.37 -9.43 6.76
CA ALA A 51 3.86 -10.77 7.01
C ALA A 51 4.84 -11.64 7.81
N ASN A 52 6.15 -11.50 7.56
CA ASN A 52 7.18 -12.19 8.34
C ASN A 52 7.25 -11.67 9.79
N LEU A 53 7.10 -10.36 10.01
CA LEU A 53 7.04 -9.78 11.37
C LEU A 53 5.82 -10.28 12.16
N LEU A 54 4.71 -10.56 11.49
CA LEU A 54 3.51 -11.15 12.11
C LEU A 54 3.67 -12.66 12.35
N GLY A 55 4.56 -13.32 11.63
CA GLY A 55 4.83 -14.75 11.75
C GLY A 55 5.40 -15.17 13.10
N THR A 56 5.53 -16.48 13.30
CA THR A 56 6.01 -17.05 14.57
C THR A 56 7.53 -17.06 14.72
N ALA A 57 8.26 -16.88 13.63
CA ALA A 57 9.72 -16.86 13.65
C ALA A 57 10.24 -15.52 14.20
N GLU A 58 11.13 -15.58 15.18
CA GLU A 58 11.87 -14.39 15.61
C GLU A 58 12.80 -13.93 14.50
N ILE A 59 12.65 -12.68 14.10
CA ILE A 59 13.53 -12.03 13.13
C ILE A 59 14.61 -11.29 13.90
N PRO A 60 15.90 -11.56 13.63
CA PRO A 60 17.00 -10.80 14.23
C PRO A 60 16.88 -9.30 13.96
N GLU A 61 17.26 -8.47 14.93
CA GLU A 61 17.08 -7.02 14.90
C GLU A 61 17.85 -6.36 13.73
N ASP A 62 19.04 -6.83 13.43
CA ASP A 62 19.84 -6.42 12.28
C ASP A 62 19.12 -6.65 10.95
N ARG A 63 18.39 -7.75 10.83
CA ARG A 63 17.58 -8.08 9.67
C ARG A 63 16.37 -7.17 9.52
N ILE A 64 15.75 -6.76 10.63
CA ILE A 64 14.63 -5.80 10.61
C ILE A 64 15.14 -4.46 10.06
N THR A 65 16.25 -3.97 10.61
CA THR A 65 16.86 -2.71 10.17
C THR A 65 17.25 -2.73 8.69
N GLU A 66 17.87 -3.81 8.21
CA GLU A 66 18.19 -3.96 6.78
C GLU A 66 16.94 -3.86 5.88
N GLN A 67 15.88 -4.58 6.24
CA GLN A 67 14.66 -4.62 5.42
C GLN A 67 13.89 -3.32 5.46
N VAL A 68 13.81 -2.66 6.60
CA VAL A 68 13.18 -1.34 6.74
C VAL A 68 13.88 -0.32 5.85
N ASN A 69 15.22 -0.30 5.82
CA ASN A 69 16.00 0.62 4.99
C ASN A 69 15.78 0.42 3.47
N MET A 70 15.27 -0.74 3.04
CA MET A 70 14.93 -1.03 1.65
C MET A 70 13.50 -0.61 1.27
N ILE A 71 12.68 -0.21 2.25
CA ILE A 71 11.26 0.09 2.06
C ILE A 71 11.02 1.58 2.23
N ASP A 72 10.71 2.27 1.14
CA ASP A 72 10.44 3.70 1.16
C ASP A 72 9.28 4.06 2.11
N GLY A 73 9.56 5.01 3.00
CA GLY A 73 8.57 5.57 3.92
C GLY A 73 8.15 4.62 5.04
N LEU A 74 8.96 3.62 5.37
CA LEU A 74 8.87 2.83 6.59
C LEU A 74 10.11 3.13 7.43
N GLU A 75 9.93 3.24 8.73
CA GLU A 75 11.02 3.38 9.70
C GLU A 75 10.86 2.32 10.79
N GLU A 76 11.94 2.02 11.50
CA GLU A 76 11.93 1.01 12.55
C GLU A 76 11.25 1.51 13.82
N THR A 77 11.41 2.80 14.08
CA THR A 77 10.86 3.49 15.26
C THR A 77 9.98 4.67 14.84
N GLY A 78 8.98 4.96 15.65
CA GLY A 78 8.03 6.05 15.43
C GLY A 78 6.72 5.78 16.13
N TYR A 79 5.65 6.32 15.61
CA TYR A 79 4.29 6.07 16.12
C TYR A 79 3.54 5.23 15.10
N PHE A 80 3.22 4.01 15.48
CA PHE A 80 2.50 3.06 14.65
C PHE A 80 1.14 2.75 15.26
N ALA A 81 0.18 2.47 14.39
CA ALA A 81 -1.08 1.85 14.78
C ALA A 81 -1.48 0.85 13.69
N LEU A 82 -2.08 -0.25 14.09
CA LEU A 82 -2.53 -1.30 13.19
C LEU A 82 -4.04 -1.42 13.23
N GLY A 83 -4.67 -1.28 12.06
CA GLY A 83 -6.08 -1.62 11.85
C GLY A 83 -6.19 -2.96 11.14
N ILE A 84 -7.22 -3.74 11.48
CA ILE A 84 -7.49 -5.03 10.83
C ILE A 84 -8.91 -5.01 10.30
N LEU A 85 -9.06 -5.28 9.01
CA LEU A 85 -10.36 -5.55 8.39
C LEU A 85 -10.53 -7.07 8.32
N ASP A 86 -11.45 -7.60 9.12
CA ASP A 86 -11.82 -9.00 9.15
C ASP A 86 -13.08 -9.26 8.34
N PHE A 87 -12.97 -10.15 7.36
CA PHE A 87 -14.05 -10.61 6.48
C PHE A 87 -14.42 -12.08 6.72
N SER A 88 -14.07 -12.63 7.88
CA SER A 88 -14.23 -14.07 8.17
C SER A 88 -15.67 -14.58 8.04
N ASN A 89 -16.65 -13.68 8.14
CA ASN A 89 -18.07 -14.00 8.00
C ASN A 89 -18.55 -14.05 6.55
N GLN A 90 -17.68 -13.80 5.56
CA GLN A 90 -18.01 -13.83 4.15
C GLN A 90 -17.07 -14.69 3.34
N GLU A 91 -17.65 -15.47 2.42
CA GLU A 91 -16.89 -16.24 1.43
C GLU A 91 -16.65 -15.39 0.17
N ASN A 92 -15.55 -15.69 -0.53
CA ASN A 92 -15.21 -15.11 -1.83
C ASN A 92 -14.96 -13.58 -1.84
N VAL A 93 -14.52 -12.98 -0.74
CA VAL A 93 -14.10 -11.59 -0.71
C VAL A 93 -12.79 -11.41 -1.48
N PRO A 94 -12.72 -10.51 -2.46
CA PRO A 94 -11.50 -10.29 -3.25
C PRO A 94 -10.49 -9.41 -2.49
N LEU A 95 -9.93 -9.93 -1.40
CA LEU A 95 -9.05 -9.18 -0.47
C LEU A 95 -7.90 -8.45 -1.16
N LYS A 96 -7.25 -9.10 -2.14
CA LYS A 96 -6.16 -8.47 -2.92
C LYS A 96 -6.62 -7.24 -3.71
N PHE A 97 -7.81 -7.31 -4.25
CA PHE A 97 -8.39 -6.18 -4.99
C PHE A 97 -8.75 -5.04 -4.04
N LEU A 98 -9.41 -5.35 -2.93
CA LEU A 98 -9.79 -4.36 -1.91
C LEU A 98 -8.56 -3.68 -1.30
N ALA A 99 -7.52 -4.42 -0.95
CA ALA A 99 -6.28 -3.85 -0.43
C ALA A 99 -5.65 -2.86 -1.43
N ARG A 100 -5.68 -3.17 -2.74
CA ARG A 100 -5.20 -2.25 -3.79
C ARG A 100 -6.05 -1.00 -3.94
N LEU A 101 -7.37 -1.12 -3.78
CA LEU A 101 -8.25 0.04 -3.81
C LEU A 101 -7.98 0.97 -2.62
N LEU A 102 -7.83 0.41 -1.42
CA LEU A 102 -7.51 1.15 -0.20
C LEU A 102 -6.16 1.88 -0.32
N GLU A 103 -5.14 1.20 -0.84
CA GLU A 103 -3.81 1.79 -1.06
C GLU A 103 -3.85 3.03 -1.98
N ARG A 104 -4.72 3.02 -2.98
CA ARG A 104 -4.84 4.15 -3.92
C ARG A 104 -5.53 5.37 -3.32
N GLN A 105 -6.25 5.21 -2.23
CA GLN A 105 -7.10 6.25 -1.67
C GLN A 105 -6.48 6.96 -0.45
N SER A 106 -5.60 6.30 0.29
CA SER A 106 -4.97 6.87 1.47
C SER A 106 -3.44 6.81 1.37
N TRP A 107 -2.78 7.94 1.65
CA TRP A 107 -1.31 8.05 1.66
C TRP A 107 -0.71 7.67 3.01
N GLU A 108 -1.48 7.81 4.08
CA GLU A 108 -1.01 7.60 5.46
C GLU A 108 -1.14 6.15 5.92
N ILE A 109 -2.05 5.39 5.28
CA ILE A 109 -2.33 4.00 5.63
C ILE A 109 -1.81 3.08 4.54
N LYS A 110 -0.92 2.15 4.91
CA LYS A 110 -0.38 1.16 3.99
C LYS A 110 -1.06 -0.19 4.21
N PRO A 111 -1.96 -0.62 3.30
CA PRO A 111 -2.61 -1.92 3.41
C PRO A 111 -1.68 -3.04 2.99
N PHE A 112 -1.73 -4.16 3.71
CA PHE A 112 -1.10 -5.42 3.34
C PHE A 112 -1.98 -6.60 3.75
N LEU A 113 -1.70 -7.76 3.19
CA LEU A 113 -2.47 -8.96 3.47
C LEU A 113 -1.71 -9.86 4.43
N TYR A 114 -2.42 -10.33 5.45
CA TYR A 114 -1.94 -11.37 6.33
C TYR A 114 -3.07 -12.33 6.64
N GLU A 115 -2.87 -13.63 6.36
CA GLU A 115 -3.90 -14.66 6.46
C GLU A 115 -5.16 -14.29 5.66
N LYS A 116 -6.29 -14.11 6.35
CA LYS A 116 -7.59 -13.72 5.75
C LYS A 116 -7.97 -12.26 6.04
N HIS A 117 -7.02 -11.46 6.51
CA HIS A 117 -7.25 -10.07 6.89
C HIS A 117 -6.59 -9.09 5.94
N ILE A 118 -7.19 -7.93 5.80
CA ILE A 118 -6.50 -6.74 5.28
C ILE A 118 -6.00 -5.96 6.49
N CYS A 119 -4.70 -5.95 6.66
CA CYS A 119 -4.02 -5.19 7.70
C CYS A 119 -3.71 -3.78 7.18
N LEU A 120 -3.96 -2.77 7.99
CA LEU A 120 -3.82 -1.36 7.68
C LEU A 120 -2.78 -0.77 8.63
N LEU A 121 -1.52 -0.66 8.19
CA LEU A 121 -0.47 -0.05 9.00
C LEU A 121 -0.47 1.45 8.78
N LYS A 122 -0.66 2.20 9.87
CA LYS A 122 -0.48 3.65 9.91
C LYS A 122 0.83 3.96 10.61
N TYR A 123 1.63 4.84 10.01
CA TYR A 123 2.91 5.29 10.55
C TYR A 123 2.97 6.82 10.58
N SER A 124 3.56 7.37 11.64
CA SER A 124 3.80 8.80 11.79
C SER A 124 5.07 9.07 12.57
N LYS A 125 5.79 10.15 12.20
CA LYS A 125 6.92 10.68 12.98
C LYS A 125 6.49 11.50 14.18
N VAL A 126 5.23 11.94 14.20
CA VAL A 126 4.64 12.69 15.31
C VAL A 126 3.61 11.82 16.03
N PRO A 127 3.34 12.09 17.33
CA PRO A 127 2.39 11.31 18.10
C PRO A 127 1.05 11.15 17.39
N LEU A 128 0.58 9.91 17.27
CA LEU A 128 -0.75 9.60 16.78
C LEU A 128 -1.76 9.76 17.93
N HIS A 129 -2.93 10.30 17.63
CA HIS A 129 -4.03 10.30 18.58
C HIS A 129 -4.81 8.99 18.42
N GLN A 130 -4.92 8.22 19.50
CA GLN A 130 -5.55 6.90 19.50
C GLN A 130 -7.03 6.92 19.05
N GLU A 131 -7.69 8.04 19.28
CA GLU A 131 -9.11 8.24 18.93
C GLU A 131 -9.36 8.45 17.43
N VAL A 132 -8.29 8.71 16.63
CA VAL A 132 -8.41 9.04 15.21
C VAL A 132 -7.48 8.17 14.38
N PHE A 133 -7.73 6.84 14.36
CA PHE A 133 -7.02 5.98 13.42
C PHE A 133 -7.39 6.30 11.98
N PHE A 134 -8.68 6.48 11.72
CA PHE A 134 -9.19 6.92 10.44
C PHE A 134 -9.69 8.36 10.54
N ASN A 135 -9.27 9.23 9.63
CA ASN A 135 -9.90 10.53 9.46
C ASN A 135 -11.26 10.39 8.75
N GLU A 136 -12.09 11.45 8.74
CA GLU A 136 -13.42 11.41 8.13
C GLU A 136 -13.42 11.02 6.65
N LYS A 137 -12.41 11.45 5.91
CA LYS A 137 -12.25 11.10 4.49
C LYS A 137 -11.96 9.60 4.33
N GLU A 138 -11.07 9.04 5.13
CA GLU A 138 -10.73 7.61 5.13
C GLU A 138 -11.93 6.76 5.53
N LEU A 139 -12.70 7.17 6.54
CA LEU A 139 -13.94 6.51 6.91
C LEU A 139 -14.98 6.53 5.79
N GLY A 140 -15.12 7.67 5.09
CA GLY A 140 -16.01 7.78 3.93
C GLY A 140 -15.61 6.82 2.81
N ILE A 141 -14.32 6.69 2.52
CA ILE A 141 -13.78 5.76 1.53
C ILE A 141 -14.04 4.31 1.96
N LEU A 142 -13.74 3.96 3.22
CA LEU A 142 -14.00 2.62 3.74
C LEU A 142 -15.47 2.25 3.61
N ARG A 143 -16.38 3.13 3.99
CA ARG A 143 -17.82 2.91 3.84
C ARG A 143 -18.19 2.67 2.39
N GLN A 144 -17.77 3.52 1.48
CA GLN A 144 -18.10 3.42 0.06
C GLN A 144 -17.54 2.14 -0.59
N LEU A 145 -16.27 1.79 -0.30
CA LEU A 145 -15.62 0.63 -0.90
C LEU A 145 -16.09 -0.70 -0.32
N LEU A 146 -16.48 -0.70 0.94
CA LEU A 146 -16.82 -1.90 1.68
C LEU A 146 -18.31 -2.05 1.97
N GLU A 147 -19.15 -1.14 1.45
CA GLU A 147 -20.61 -1.13 1.68
C GLU A 147 -21.28 -2.47 1.34
N GLN A 148 -20.80 -3.14 0.29
CA GLN A 148 -21.31 -4.44 -0.13
C GLN A 148 -20.77 -5.64 0.67
N TYR A 149 -19.84 -5.40 1.61
CA TYR A 149 -19.21 -6.45 2.39
C TYR A 149 -19.55 -6.32 3.88
N GLN A 150 -19.74 -7.45 4.54
CA GLN A 150 -19.80 -7.49 6.01
C GLN A 150 -18.38 -7.65 6.54
N TYR A 151 -17.92 -6.70 7.32
CA TYR A 151 -16.58 -6.72 7.89
C TYR A 151 -16.59 -6.20 9.33
N ARG A 152 -15.57 -6.56 10.08
CA ARG A 152 -15.27 -5.97 11.38
C ARG A 152 -13.98 -5.21 11.28
N ILE A 153 -13.84 -4.19 12.12
CA ILE A 153 -12.59 -3.43 12.23
C ILE A 153 -12.10 -3.59 13.67
N GLY A 154 -10.88 -4.11 13.81
CA GLY A 154 -10.12 -4.05 15.04
C GLY A 154 -9.00 -3.02 14.90
N ILE A 155 -8.66 -2.33 15.98
CA ILE A 155 -7.60 -1.32 15.99
C ILE A 155 -6.73 -1.58 17.22
N SER A 156 -5.41 -1.67 17.02
CA SER A 156 -4.44 -1.82 18.09
C SER A 156 -4.25 -0.55 18.90
N ASN A 157 -3.62 -0.68 20.06
CA ASN A 157 -2.98 0.46 20.71
C ASN A 157 -1.84 1.01 19.82
N ILE A 158 -1.44 2.26 20.09
CA ILE A 158 -0.27 2.86 19.45
C ILE A 158 1.00 2.18 20.01
N PHE A 159 1.92 1.85 19.12
CA PHE A 159 3.22 1.27 19.47
C PHE A 159 4.35 2.04 18.78
N ASN A 160 5.56 1.95 19.34
CA ASN A 160 6.67 2.82 18.94
C ASN A 160 7.76 2.10 18.13
N GLU A 161 7.74 0.79 18.10
CA GLU A 161 8.75 -0.02 17.44
C GLU A 161 8.08 -1.05 16.53
N LEU A 162 8.55 -1.15 15.30
CA LEU A 162 7.93 -2.02 14.30
C LEU A 162 7.97 -3.50 14.70
N ARG A 163 8.94 -3.93 15.53
CA ARG A 163 9.00 -5.28 16.09
C ARG A 163 7.78 -5.65 16.94
N CYS A 164 7.07 -4.65 17.49
CA CYS A 164 5.85 -4.86 18.28
C CYS A 164 4.59 -5.09 17.40
N LEU A 165 4.75 -5.17 16.07
CA LEU A 165 3.64 -5.33 15.13
C LEU A 165 2.80 -6.59 15.41
N ARG A 166 3.44 -7.68 15.85
CA ARG A 166 2.76 -8.94 16.19
C ARG A 166 1.86 -8.79 17.41
N ASP A 167 2.33 -8.10 18.45
CA ASP A 167 1.53 -7.83 19.64
C ASP A 167 0.35 -6.92 19.31
N ALA A 168 0.58 -5.91 18.47
CA ALA A 168 -0.46 -5.03 17.96
C ALA A 168 -1.52 -5.80 17.14
N TYR A 169 -1.10 -6.78 16.33
CA TYR A 169 -2.00 -7.65 15.59
C TYR A 169 -2.87 -8.48 16.53
N THR A 170 -2.29 -9.09 17.56
CA THR A 170 -3.00 -9.89 18.55
C THR A 170 -4.05 -9.06 19.33
N GLN A 171 -3.77 -7.76 19.56
CA GLN A 171 -4.73 -6.86 20.20
C GLN A 171 -5.89 -6.45 19.30
N ALA A 172 -5.67 -6.40 17.98
CA ALA A 172 -6.63 -5.89 17.01
C ALA A 172 -7.53 -7.00 16.41
N VAL A 173 -7.17 -8.26 16.53
CA VAL A 173 -8.01 -9.41 16.14
C VAL A 173 -9.02 -9.72 17.24
#